data_65b74cd11f660db07d0e3e449fb73d7d
#
_entry.id   65b74cd11f660db07d0e3e449fb73d7d
#
_cell.length_a   1.000
_cell.length_b   1.000
_cell.length_c   1.000
_cell.angle_alpha   90.00
_cell.angle_beta   90.00
_cell.angle_gamma   90.00
#
_symmetry.space_group_name_H-M   'P 1'
#
loop_
_entity.id
_entity.type
_entity.pdbx_description
1 polymer ?
#
loop_
_entity_poly.entity_id
_entity_poly.type
_entity_poly.pdbx_seq_one_letter_code
_entity_poly.pdbx_strand_id
1 'polypeptide(L)'
;MKPYIDLQGASGAVYRYKLAEDRDPRTTIAGNFVFVDATGTVVYAGEANNLHGAGNRFPEAAMKHKAEYLYTRLNVSGASRSDELQDILAXALHPAMNKGE
;
A
#
# COMPACT_ATOMS: atom_id res chain seq x y z
N MET A 1 16.53 -2.74 -2.49
CA MET A 1 15.24 -2.11 -2.27
C MET A 1 15.22 -1.28 -1.00
N LYS A 2 14.41 -0.27 -0.98
CA LYS A 2 14.41 0.69 0.11
C LYS A 2 13.62 0.18 1.29
N PRO A 3 14.10 0.36 2.51
CA PRO A 3 13.31 -0.03 3.69
C PRO A 3 12.08 0.84 3.90
N TYR A 4 12.09 2.06 3.37
CA TYR A 4 10.95 2.99 3.46
C TYR A 4 10.73 3.66 2.13
N ILE A 5 9.47 3.96 1.84
CA ILE A 5 9.13 4.81 0.70
C ILE A 5 8.17 5.88 1.18
N ASP A 6 8.23 7.03 0.53
CA ASP A 6 7.32 8.13 0.82
C ASP A 6 6.37 8.28 -0.36
N LEU A 7 5.08 8.27 -0.06
CA LEU A 7 4.06 8.44 -1.09
C LEU A 7 3.35 9.75 -0.85
N GLN A 8 3.22 10.55 -1.91
CA GLN A 8 2.53 11.82 -1.80
C GLN A 8 1.12 11.68 -2.33
N GLY A 9 0.15 12.10 -1.54
CA GLY A 9 -1.24 12.10 -1.97
C GLY A 9 -1.58 13.33 -2.80
N ALA A 10 -2.76 13.33 -3.35
CA ALA A 10 -3.22 14.46 -4.17
C ALA A 10 -3.28 15.74 -3.35
N SER A 11 -3.49 15.64 -2.04
CA SER A 11 -3.53 16.82 -1.17
C SER A 11 -2.16 17.44 -0.92
N GLY A 12 -1.10 16.74 -1.27
CA GLY A 12 0.25 17.15 -0.93
C GLY A 12 0.80 16.50 0.33
N ALA A 13 -0.05 15.83 1.08
CA ALA A 13 0.43 15.12 2.27
C ALA A 13 1.37 14.00 1.86
N VAL A 14 2.36 13.73 2.69
CA VAL A 14 3.34 12.69 2.44
C VAL A 14 3.18 11.61 3.50
N TYR A 15 3.09 10.38 3.05
CA TYR A 15 2.90 9.23 3.93
C TYR A 15 4.08 8.29 3.79
N ARG A 16 4.69 7.90 4.90
CA ARG A 16 5.85 7.01 4.87
C ARG A 16 5.41 5.58 5.13
N TYR A 17 5.78 4.69 4.21
CA TYR A 17 5.47 3.27 4.30
C TYR A 17 6.76 2.49 4.53
N LYS A 18 6.65 1.40 5.26
CA LYS A 18 7.77 0.56 5.62
C LYS A 18 7.69 -0.77 4.89
N LEU A 19 8.82 -1.24 4.40
CA LEU A 19 8.91 -2.53 3.73
C LEU A 19 8.49 -3.65 4.67
N ALA A 20 7.60 -4.50 4.18
CA ALA A 20 7.25 -5.74 4.88
C ALA A 20 8.16 -6.82 4.33
N GLU A 21 9.16 -7.21 5.09
CA GLU A 21 10.12 -8.19 4.62
C GLU A 21 9.42 -9.51 4.38
N ASP A 22 9.81 -10.18 3.31
CA ASP A 22 9.21 -11.45 2.90
C ASP A 22 7.71 -11.31 2.63
N ARG A 23 7.26 -10.10 2.31
CA ARG A 23 5.85 -9.79 2.06
C ARG A 23 4.97 -10.18 3.24
N ASP A 24 5.53 -10.05 4.43
CA ASP A 24 4.85 -10.42 5.67
C ASP A 24 4.84 -9.23 6.62
N PRO A 25 3.69 -8.58 6.81
CA PRO A 25 3.64 -7.42 7.69
C PRO A 25 3.99 -7.71 9.15
N ARG A 26 3.81 -8.95 9.59
CA ARG A 26 4.16 -9.36 10.95
C ARG A 26 3.46 -8.56 12.02
N THR A 27 2.23 -8.17 11.74
CA THR A 27 1.43 -7.43 12.70
C THR A 27 -0.03 -7.66 12.39
N THR A 28 -0.86 -7.60 13.43
CA THR A 28 -2.30 -7.64 13.26
C THR A 28 -2.92 -6.26 13.41
N ILE A 29 -2.10 -5.22 13.56
CA ILE A 29 -2.59 -3.86 13.69
C ILE A 29 -3.18 -3.39 12.36
N ALA A 30 -4.16 -2.51 12.44
CA ALA A 30 -4.77 -1.93 11.26
C ALA A 30 -3.83 -0.95 10.57
N GLY A 31 -3.98 -0.82 9.28
CA GLY A 31 -3.14 0.12 8.54
C GLY A 31 -3.44 0.20 7.07
N ASN A 32 -2.59 0.95 6.39
CA ASN A 32 -2.63 1.08 4.95
C ASN A 32 -1.48 0.29 4.34
N PHE A 33 -1.65 -0.15 3.10
CA PHE A 33 -0.59 -0.90 2.44
C PHE A 33 -0.58 -0.60 0.95
N VAL A 34 0.58 -0.83 0.34
CA VAL A 34 0.72 -0.74 -1.11
C VAL A 34 1.54 -1.91 -1.59
N PHE A 35 1.25 -2.35 -2.81
CA PHE A 35 2.11 -3.29 -3.52
C PHE A 35 2.87 -2.50 -4.58
N VAL A 36 4.15 -2.84 -4.74
CA VAL A 36 5.07 -2.08 -5.56
C VAL A 36 5.77 -3.06 -6.50
N ASP A 37 5.93 -2.68 -7.76
CA ASP A 37 6.60 -3.55 -8.72
C ASP A 37 8.12 -3.37 -8.64
N ALA A 38 8.84 -4.09 -9.49
CA ALA A 38 10.30 -4.08 -9.45
C ALA A 38 10.90 -2.73 -9.75
N THR A 39 10.16 -1.85 -10.43
CA THR A 39 10.68 -0.51 -10.75
C THR A 39 10.39 0.51 -9.67
N GLY A 40 9.67 0.11 -8.63
CA GLY A 40 9.29 1.05 -7.58
C GLY A 40 7.96 1.73 -7.80
N THR A 41 7.19 1.29 -8.79
CA THR A 41 5.89 1.87 -9.06
C THR A 41 4.83 1.20 -8.20
N VAL A 42 3.98 1.99 -7.55
CA VAL A 42 2.87 1.45 -6.79
C VAL A 42 1.83 0.93 -7.76
N VAL A 43 1.51 -0.35 -7.65
CA VAL A 43 0.54 -0.97 -8.55
C VAL A 43 -0.79 -1.27 -7.85
N TYR A 44 -0.84 -1.13 -6.55
CA TYR A 44 -2.08 -1.33 -5.80
C TYR A 44 -1.95 -0.66 -4.44
N ALA A 45 -3.02 -0.07 -3.97
CA ALA A 45 -3.06 0.47 -2.61
C ALA A 45 -4.36 0.03 -1.95
N GLY A 46 -4.30 -0.20 -0.64
CA GLY A 46 -5.47 -0.61 0.10
C GLY A 46 -5.34 -0.27 1.57
N GLU A 47 -6.35 -0.64 2.33
CA GLU A 47 -6.30 -0.50 3.78
C GLU A 47 -6.95 -1.72 4.39
N ALA A 48 -6.61 -2.00 5.64
CA ALA A 48 -7.08 -3.21 6.29
C ALA A 48 -7.22 -2.99 7.78
N ASN A 49 -8.23 -3.64 8.36
CA ASN A 49 -8.35 -3.68 9.82
C ASN A 49 -7.23 -4.48 10.46
N ASN A 50 -6.62 -5.36 9.69
CA ASN A 50 -5.57 -6.25 10.17
C ASN A 50 -4.58 -6.39 9.02
N LEU A 51 -3.39 -5.78 9.19
CA LEU A 51 -2.42 -5.77 8.10
C LEU A 51 -1.90 -7.15 7.71
N HIS A 52 -2.05 -8.14 8.60
CA HIS A 52 -1.66 -9.49 8.22
C HIS A 52 -2.40 -9.93 6.95
N GLY A 53 -3.65 -9.50 6.80
CA GLY A 53 -4.42 -9.82 5.61
C GLY A 53 -3.84 -9.26 4.33
N ALA A 54 -3.09 -8.16 4.43
CA ALA A 54 -2.45 -7.61 3.22
C ALA A 54 -1.42 -8.57 2.66
N GLY A 55 -0.71 -9.26 3.53
CA GLY A 55 0.27 -10.25 3.06
C GLY A 55 -0.41 -11.39 2.31
N ASN A 56 -1.60 -11.77 2.76
CA ASN A 56 -2.33 -12.85 2.09
C ASN A 56 -2.80 -12.47 0.70
N ARG A 57 -2.91 -11.18 0.41
CA ARG A 57 -3.34 -10.71 -0.90
C ARG A 57 -2.19 -10.54 -1.87
N PHE A 58 -0.94 -10.68 -1.39
CA PHE A 58 0.20 -10.42 -2.25
C PHE A 58 0.30 -11.37 -3.44
N PRO A 59 0.06 -12.69 -3.28
CA PRO A 59 0.22 -13.58 -4.44
C PRO A 59 -0.65 -13.17 -5.63
N GLU A 60 -1.86 -12.72 -5.38
CA GLU A 60 -2.72 -12.28 -6.47
C GLU A 60 -2.17 -11.01 -7.11
N ALA A 61 -1.67 -10.08 -6.31
CA ALA A 61 -1.09 -8.84 -6.85
C ALA A 61 0.16 -9.14 -7.67
N ALA A 62 0.95 -10.11 -7.24
CA ALA A 62 2.12 -10.50 -8.01
C ALA A 62 1.71 -11.03 -9.38
N MET A 63 0.65 -11.80 -9.41
CA MET A 63 0.20 -12.38 -10.66
C MET A 63 -0.46 -11.34 -11.56
N LYS A 64 -1.33 -10.50 -11.00
CA LYS A 64 -2.11 -9.56 -11.79
C LYS A 64 -1.34 -8.31 -12.18
N HIS A 65 -0.47 -7.83 -11.30
CA HIS A 65 0.15 -6.51 -11.45
C HIS A 65 1.66 -6.56 -11.43
N LYS A 66 2.25 -7.75 -11.35
CA LYS A 66 3.70 -7.92 -11.27
C LYS A 66 4.27 -7.28 -10.01
N ALA A 67 3.52 -7.32 -8.92
CA ALA A 67 4.01 -6.80 -7.66
C ALA A 67 5.22 -7.59 -7.20
N GLU A 68 6.19 -6.89 -6.62
CA GLU A 68 7.40 -7.50 -6.08
C GLU A 68 7.52 -7.27 -4.59
N TYR A 69 7.01 -6.16 -4.09
CA TYR A 69 7.22 -5.74 -2.71
C TYR A 69 5.93 -5.28 -2.08
N LEU A 70 5.85 -5.46 -0.77
CA LEU A 70 4.73 -4.99 0.05
C LEU A 70 5.27 -3.98 1.04
N TYR A 71 4.63 -2.82 1.12
CA TYR A 71 4.96 -1.79 2.11
C TYR A 71 3.72 -1.48 2.92
N THR A 72 3.91 -1.18 4.20
CA THR A 72 2.78 -0.93 5.10
C THR A 72 3.00 0.30 5.95
N ARG A 73 1.90 0.83 6.48
CA ARG A 73 1.92 1.97 7.38
C ARG A 73 0.83 1.74 8.43
N LEU A 74 1.23 1.72 9.70
CA LEU A 74 0.26 1.53 10.78
C LEU A 74 -0.69 2.73 10.83
N ASN A 75 -1.97 2.47 10.97
CA ASN A 75 -2.96 3.53 10.98
C ASN A 75 -4.25 2.93 11.55
N VAL A 76 -4.48 3.12 12.85
CA VAL A 76 -5.54 2.40 13.53
C VAL A 76 -6.92 2.98 13.34
N SER A 77 -7.03 4.25 12.94
CA SER A 77 -8.33 4.89 12.74
C SER A 77 -8.90 4.55 11.38
N GLY A 78 -10.09 3.95 11.34
CA GLY A 78 -10.71 3.63 10.07
C GLY A 78 -10.95 4.84 9.19
N ALA A 79 -11.38 5.95 9.79
CA ALA A 79 -11.59 7.16 9.01
C ALA A 79 -10.28 7.69 8.44
N SER A 80 -9.22 7.66 9.25
CA SER A 80 -7.90 8.10 8.77
C SER A 80 -7.40 7.20 7.64
N ARG A 81 -7.59 5.88 7.77
CA ARG A 81 -7.17 4.95 6.72
C ARG A 81 -7.89 5.23 5.41
N SER A 82 -9.19 5.46 5.51
CA SER A 82 -9.97 5.73 4.31
C SER A 82 -9.56 7.04 3.65
N ASP A 83 -9.34 8.08 4.45
CA ASP A 83 -8.91 9.36 3.91
C ASP A 83 -7.56 9.25 3.23
N GLU A 84 -6.62 8.53 3.86
CA GLU A 84 -5.30 8.36 3.29
C GLU A 84 -5.38 7.58 1.97
N LEU A 85 -6.17 6.51 1.96
CA LEU A 85 -6.28 5.71 0.75
C LEU A 85 -6.85 6.55 -0.40
N GLN A 86 -7.90 7.32 -0.13
CA GLN A 86 -8.47 8.13 -1.18
C GLN A 86 -7.50 9.19 -1.67
N ASP A 87 -6.73 9.76 -0.75
CA ASP A 87 -5.75 10.76 -1.13
C ASP A 87 -4.67 10.17 -2.03
N ILE A 88 -4.24 8.95 -1.73
CA ILE A 88 -3.22 8.29 -2.55
C ILE A 88 -3.81 7.91 -3.91
N LEU A 89 -5.02 7.37 -3.93
CA LEU A 89 -5.63 6.95 -5.20
C LEU A 89 -5.92 8.11 -6.12
N ALA A 90 -6.12 9.30 -5.57
CA ALA A 90 -6.36 10.48 -6.39
C ALA A 90 -5.12 10.97 -7.11
N UNK A 91 -4.10 10.59 -6.66
CA UNK A 91 -3.13 11.03 -7.16
C UNK A 91 -3.01 10.42 -8.31
N ALA A 92 -2.80 11.05 -9.27
CA ALA A 92 -2.66 10.53 -10.61
C ALA A 92 -1.40 9.69 -10.80
N LEU A 93 -0.69 9.45 -9.73
CA LEU A 93 0.59 8.76 -9.83
C LEU A 93 0.46 7.25 -9.99
N HIS A 94 -0.71 6.70 -9.81
CA HIS A 94 -0.87 5.24 -9.75
C HIS A 94 -2.06 4.79 -10.59
N PRO A 95 -1.95 4.95 -11.91
CA PRO A 95 -3.11 4.66 -12.76
C PRO A 95 -3.60 3.23 -12.67
N ALA A 96 -2.71 2.28 -12.46
CA ALA A 96 -3.15 0.89 -12.43
C ALA A 96 -4.07 0.60 -11.26
N MET A 97 -3.91 1.35 -10.17
CA MET A 97 -4.75 1.14 -9.00
C MET A 97 -6.13 1.71 -9.17
N ASN A 98 -6.28 2.65 -10.05
CA ASN A 98 -7.55 3.33 -10.23
C ASN A 98 -8.48 2.58 -11.15
N LYS A 99 -8.14 1.36 -11.49
CA LYS A 99 -8.93 0.58 -12.42
C LYS A 99 -9.75 -0.49 -11.74
N GLY A 100 -10.35 -0.14 -10.65
CA GLY A 100 -11.31 -1.03 -10.04
C GLY A 100 -10.72 -2.03 -9.09
N GLU A 101 -9.67 -1.69 -8.48
CA GLU A 101 -9.17 -2.52 -7.40
C GLU A 101 -9.96 -2.23 -6.12
#